data_337706a58d5c36bb50d1c53df03f1794
#
_entry.id   337706a58d5c36bb50d1c53df03f1794
#
_cell.length_a   1.000
_cell.length_b   1.000
_cell.length_c   1.000
_cell.angle_alpha   90.00
_cell.angle_beta   90.00
_cell.angle_gamma   90.00
#
_symmetry.space_group_name_H-M   'P 1'
#
loop_
_entity.id
_entity.type
_entity.pdbx_description
1 polymer ?
#
loop_
_entity_poly.entity_id
_entity_poly.type
_entity_poly.pdbx_seq_one_letter_code
_entity_poly.pdbx_strand_id
1 'polypeptide(L)'
;MLNTFAAVVRRWHTDNLCHWKENHTGRIMRYLETDFFPLIEETPIAELRVRDIKAVIDSVAARGVVKTAEKIRQWINSICNYATMLEIIDGNPAAPLAGYLKKTDTAHMPTLPREELTGFYRRLLLADTEPQHRIGIMLLMLVFARNKELCGAQWCEFDLKQKQWLIPAERMKRPRAHLVPLADWTMELLAELLIITGHGDFLFPSRTATGGYISENTFGKIINGMGYKGIATSHGFRSLASSSVLNEQGFDENAIERQLAHVEDNKIKAAYNRAEYWPHRVAFMQWYAGYLRGHYEQARTLNGEVTDKAT
;
A
#
# COMPACT_ATOMS: atom_id res chain seq x y z
N MET A 1 -24.64 -31.38 -17.83
CA MET A 1 -24.80 -30.07 -17.13
C MET A 1 -24.30 -28.98 -18.06
N LEU A 2 -25.10 -27.96 -18.30
CA LEU A 2 -24.65 -26.80 -19.09
C LEU A 2 -23.47 -26.11 -18.33
N ASN A 3 -22.32 -25.97 -19.00
CA ASN A 3 -21.20 -25.22 -18.47
C ASN A 3 -21.50 -23.72 -18.57
N THR A 4 -22.33 -23.18 -17.65
CA THR A 4 -22.61 -21.75 -17.60
C THR A 4 -21.34 -20.98 -17.25
N PHE A 5 -21.28 -19.69 -17.62
CA PHE A 5 -20.14 -18.84 -17.30
C PHE A 5 -19.83 -18.86 -15.78
N ALA A 6 -20.87 -18.71 -14.94
CA ALA A 6 -20.71 -18.76 -13.49
C ALA A 6 -20.17 -20.10 -12.97
N ALA A 7 -20.62 -21.23 -13.53
CA ALA A 7 -20.13 -22.54 -13.14
C ALA A 7 -18.63 -22.67 -13.43
N VAL A 8 -18.18 -22.21 -14.60
CA VAL A 8 -16.77 -22.22 -15.01
C VAL A 8 -15.94 -21.26 -14.14
N VAL A 9 -16.45 -20.07 -13.84
CA VAL A 9 -15.78 -19.11 -12.94
C VAL A 9 -15.56 -19.71 -11.57
N ARG A 10 -16.58 -20.31 -10.95
CA ARG A 10 -16.48 -20.92 -9.62
C ARG A 10 -15.46 -22.05 -9.61
N ARG A 11 -15.44 -22.90 -10.64
CA ARG A 11 -14.45 -23.97 -10.78
C ARG A 11 -13.04 -23.41 -10.95
N TRP A 12 -12.83 -22.47 -11.87
CA TRP A 12 -11.55 -21.78 -12.06
C TRP A 12 -11.06 -21.13 -10.77
N HIS A 13 -11.95 -20.48 -10.04
CA HIS A 13 -11.61 -19.84 -8.77
C HIS A 13 -11.16 -20.86 -7.73
N THR A 14 -11.88 -21.98 -7.57
CA THR A 14 -11.55 -23.06 -6.64
C THR A 14 -10.19 -23.67 -6.95
N ASP A 15 -9.93 -23.98 -8.23
CA ASP A 15 -8.67 -24.59 -8.67
C ASP A 15 -7.44 -23.67 -8.48
N ASN A 16 -7.67 -22.35 -8.40
CA ASN A 16 -6.61 -21.37 -8.19
C ASN A 16 -6.45 -20.92 -6.73
N LEU A 17 -7.28 -21.35 -5.78
CA LEU A 17 -7.23 -20.92 -4.38
C LEU A 17 -5.85 -21.12 -3.74
N CYS A 18 -5.18 -22.24 -4.02
CA CYS A 18 -3.86 -22.53 -3.47
C CYS A 18 -2.73 -21.61 -3.98
N HIS A 19 -2.95 -20.92 -5.11
CA HIS A 19 -1.97 -20.02 -5.72
C HIS A 19 -2.14 -18.56 -5.32
N TRP A 20 -3.26 -18.21 -4.68
CA TRP A 20 -3.59 -16.83 -4.38
C TRP A 20 -3.64 -16.54 -2.87
N LYS A 21 -3.33 -15.29 -2.51
CA LYS A 21 -3.57 -14.82 -1.14
C LYS A 21 -5.07 -14.62 -0.93
N GLU A 22 -5.57 -14.96 0.25
CA GLU A 22 -6.99 -14.90 0.64
C GLU A 22 -7.69 -13.59 0.24
N ASN A 23 -7.09 -12.44 0.58
CA ASN A 23 -7.61 -11.11 0.20
C ASN A 23 -7.71 -10.88 -1.32
N HIS A 24 -6.96 -11.64 -2.13
CA HIS A 24 -7.00 -11.55 -3.57
C HIS A 24 -8.16 -12.36 -4.14
N THR A 25 -8.38 -13.55 -3.59
CA THR A 25 -9.44 -14.47 -3.99
C THR A 25 -10.82 -13.85 -3.81
N GLY A 26 -11.13 -13.37 -2.61
CA GLY A 26 -12.41 -12.72 -2.32
C GLY A 26 -12.67 -11.46 -3.17
N ARG A 27 -11.61 -10.71 -3.49
CA ARG A 27 -11.74 -9.54 -4.37
C ARG A 27 -12.10 -9.91 -5.80
N ILE A 28 -11.49 -10.96 -6.37
CA ILE A 28 -11.81 -11.45 -7.72
C ILE A 28 -13.30 -11.81 -7.80
N MET A 29 -13.76 -12.68 -6.89
CA MET A 29 -15.15 -13.12 -6.88
C MET A 29 -16.12 -11.95 -6.77
N ARG A 30 -15.88 -11.04 -5.82
CA ARG A 30 -16.77 -9.87 -5.64
C ARG A 30 -16.89 -9.03 -6.92
N TYR A 31 -15.82 -8.80 -7.67
CA TYR A 31 -15.91 -8.05 -8.93
C TYR A 31 -16.67 -8.84 -10.00
N LEU A 32 -16.46 -10.14 -10.11
CA LEU A 32 -17.17 -10.97 -11.08
C LEU A 32 -18.66 -11.06 -10.73
N GLU A 33 -19.00 -11.25 -9.46
CA GLU A 33 -20.38 -11.28 -8.97
C GLU A 33 -21.10 -9.93 -9.14
N THR A 34 -20.39 -8.83 -8.90
CA THR A 34 -21.02 -7.50 -8.99
C THR A 34 -21.16 -7.00 -10.43
N ASP A 35 -20.15 -7.25 -11.27
CA ASP A 35 -20.06 -6.59 -12.58
C ASP A 35 -20.37 -7.54 -13.76
N PHE A 36 -20.18 -8.86 -13.60
CA PHE A 36 -20.32 -9.82 -14.68
C PHE A 36 -21.54 -10.72 -14.55
N PHE A 37 -21.75 -11.33 -13.41
CA PHE A 37 -22.82 -12.28 -13.20
C PHE A 37 -24.20 -11.68 -13.55
N PRO A 38 -24.54 -10.46 -13.18
CA PRO A 38 -25.86 -9.91 -13.53
C PRO A 38 -26.18 -9.89 -15.03
N LEU A 39 -25.18 -9.96 -15.89
CA LEU A 39 -25.34 -9.86 -17.34
C LEU A 39 -25.20 -11.19 -18.08
N ILE A 40 -24.33 -12.10 -17.58
CA ILE A 40 -23.96 -13.31 -18.33
C ILE A 40 -23.81 -14.57 -17.46
N GLU A 41 -24.28 -14.54 -16.20
CA GLU A 41 -24.12 -15.65 -15.26
C GLU A 41 -24.60 -17.00 -15.83
N GLU A 42 -25.83 -17.02 -16.39
CA GLU A 42 -26.49 -18.21 -16.91
C GLU A 42 -26.10 -18.53 -18.37
N THR A 43 -25.33 -17.67 -19.02
CA THR A 43 -24.92 -17.90 -20.41
C THR A 43 -23.97 -19.09 -20.48
N PRO A 44 -24.24 -20.09 -21.32
CA PRO A 44 -23.30 -21.17 -21.60
C PRO A 44 -21.97 -20.56 -22.09
N ILE A 45 -20.84 -20.94 -21.50
CA ILE A 45 -19.54 -20.31 -21.84
C ILE A 45 -19.18 -20.54 -23.32
N ALA A 46 -19.67 -21.61 -23.93
CA ALA A 46 -19.48 -21.90 -25.34
C ALA A 46 -20.25 -20.94 -26.28
N GLU A 47 -21.30 -20.28 -25.79
CA GLU A 47 -22.09 -19.29 -26.54
C GLU A 47 -21.59 -17.87 -26.32
N LEU A 48 -20.66 -17.66 -25.36
CA LEU A 48 -20.14 -16.34 -25.01
C LEU A 48 -19.31 -15.76 -26.16
N ARG A 49 -19.69 -14.57 -26.59
CA ARG A 49 -19.05 -13.89 -27.72
C ARG A 49 -18.25 -12.67 -27.26
N VAL A 50 -17.30 -12.25 -28.08
CA VAL A 50 -16.49 -11.03 -27.85
C VAL A 50 -17.35 -9.82 -27.48
N ARG A 51 -18.50 -9.64 -28.17
CA ARG A 51 -19.41 -8.50 -27.94
C ARG A 51 -20.02 -8.50 -26.54
N ASP A 52 -20.28 -9.68 -25.97
CA ASP A 52 -20.93 -9.81 -24.67
C ASP A 52 -19.93 -9.43 -23.56
N ILE A 53 -18.70 -9.93 -23.67
CA ILE A 53 -17.58 -9.56 -22.78
C ILE A 53 -17.27 -8.07 -22.89
N LYS A 54 -17.21 -7.54 -24.13
CA LYS A 54 -16.97 -6.13 -24.39
C LYS A 54 -18.01 -5.24 -23.74
N ALA A 55 -19.29 -5.57 -23.85
CA ALA A 55 -20.39 -4.79 -23.25
C ALA A 55 -20.23 -4.65 -21.73
N VAL A 56 -19.82 -5.72 -21.03
CA VAL A 56 -19.59 -5.68 -19.61
C VAL A 56 -18.35 -4.82 -19.27
N ILE A 57 -17.27 -4.98 -20.01
CA ILE A 57 -16.05 -4.17 -19.82
C ILE A 57 -16.34 -2.69 -19.99
N ASP A 58 -17.12 -2.33 -21.03
CA ASP A 58 -17.52 -0.95 -21.32
C ASP A 58 -18.41 -0.38 -20.21
N SER A 59 -19.34 -1.16 -19.67
CA SER A 59 -20.20 -0.73 -18.55
C SER A 59 -19.38 -0.38 -17.29
N VAL A 60 -18.34 -1.17 -17.00
CA VAL A 60 -17.42 -0.90 -15.89
C VAL A 60 -16.56 0.32 -16.17
N ALA A 61 -16.04 0.44 -17.40
CA ALA A 61 -15.21 1.57 -17.80
C ALA A 61 -15.97 2.90 -17.77
N ALA A 62 -17.26 2.89 -18.17
CA ALA A 62 -18.14 4.06 -18.17
C ALA A 62 -18.34 4.68 -16.77
N ARG A 63 -18.12 3.90 -15.69
CA ARG A 63 -18.12 4.41 -14.31
C ARG A 63 -16.82 5.18 -13.93
N GLY A 64 -15.90 5.42 -14.88
CA GLY A 64 -14.63 6.09 -14.66
C GLY A 64 -13.53 5.21 -14.04
N VAL A 65 -13.77 3.91 -13.84
CA VAL A 65 -12.83 2.98 -13.19
C VAL A 65 -12.11 2.08 -14.21
N VAL A 66 -11.50 2.68 -15.22
CA VAL A 66 -10.84 1.99 -16.35
C VAL A 66 -9.81 0.95 -15.92
N LYS A 67 -9.03 1.22 -14.86
CA LYS A 67 -8.06 0.25 -14.31
C LYS A 67 -8.75 -1.00 -13.75
N THR A 68 -9.94 -0.85 -13.16
CA THR A 68 -10.75 -1.99 -12.70
C THR A 68 -11.30 -2.77 -13.88
N ALA A 69 -11.82 -2.09 -14.90
CA ALA A 69 -12.29 -2.72 -16.13
C ALA A 69 -11.19 -3.55 -16.80
N GLU A 70 -9.96 -3.01 -16.90
CA GLU A 70 -8.82 -3.75 -17.45
C GLU A 70 -8.45 -4.97 -16.59
N LYS A 71 -8.53 -4.86 -15.26
CA LYS A 71 -8.28 -6.00 -14.37
C LYS A 71 -9.32 -7.11 -14.54
N ILE A 72 -10.57 -6.72 -14.63
CA ILE A 72 -11.69 -7.64 -14.90
C ILE A 72 -11.49 -8.32 -16.28
N ARG A 73 -11.15 -7.57 -17.32
CA ARG A 73 -10.82 -8.12 -18.65
C ARG A 73 -9.74 -9.21 -18.54
N GLN A 74 -8.66 -8.96 -17.76
CA GLN A 74 -7.59 -9.94 -17.56
C GLN A 74 -8.10 -11.22 -16.89
N TRP A 75 -8.95 -11.10 -15.88
CA TRP A 75 -9.53 -12.29 -15.22
C TRP A 75 -10.42 -13.09 -16.16
N ILE A 76 -11.25 -12.43 -16.96
CA ILE A 76 -12.09 -13.12 -17.93
C ILE A 76 -11.26 -13.83 -18.98
N ASN A 77 -10.22 -13.17 -19.48
CA ASN A 77 -9.27 -13.83 -20.38
C ASN A 77 -8.65 -15.09 -19.74
N SER A 78 -8.32 -15.06 -18.46
CA SER A 78 -7.80 -16.21 -17.73
C SER A 78 -8.87 -17.31 -17.56
N ILE A 79 -10.12 -16.95 -17.30
CA ILE A 79 -11.24 -17.89 -17.18
C ILE A 79 -11.52 -18.56 -18.54
N CYS A 80 -11.56 -17.80 -19.64
CA CYS A 80 -11.75 -18.35 -20.96
C CYS A 80 -10.58 -19.27 -21.39
N ASN A 81 -9.34 -18.90 -21.07
CA ASN A 81 -8.19 -19.80 -21.30
C ASN A 81 -8.29 -21.10 -20.50
N TYR A 82 -8.77 -21.02 -19.26
CA TYR A 82 -9.02 -22.19 -18.45
C TYR A 82 -10.10 -23.09 -19.04
N ALA A 83 -11.19 -22.49 -19.55
CA ALA A 83 -12.25 -23.23 -20.23
C ALA A 83 -11.75 -23.89 -21.54
N THR A 84 -10.88 -23.20 -22.30
CA THR A 84 -10.23 -23.75 -23.49
C THR A 84 -9.30 -24.92 -23.13
N MET A 85 -8.51 -24.77 -22.05
CA MET A 85 -7.64 -25.85 -21.56
C MET A 85 -8.41 -27.12 -21.13
N LEU A 86 -9.65 -26.94 -20.64
CA LEU A 86 -10.55 -28.02 -20.27
C LEU A 86 -11.40 -28.56 -21.44
N GLU A 87 -11.15 -28.07 -22.66
CA GLU A 87 -11.90 -28.43 -23.87
C GLU A 87 -13.42 -28.17 -23.74
N ILE A 88 -13.81 -27.20 -22.91
CA ILE A 88 -15.20 -26.74 -22.76
C ILE A 88 -15.60 -25.82 -23.91
N ILE A 89 -14.62 -25.06 -24.44
CA ILE A 89 -14.74 -24.17 -25.59
C ILE A 89 -13.55 -24.35 -26.52
N ASP A 90 -13.76 -24.16 -27.84
CA ASP A 90 -12.73 -24.34 -28.85
C ASP A 90 -11.70 -23.21 -28.91
N GLY A 91 -12.02 -22.05 -28.35
CA GLY A 91 -11.14 -20.88 -28.35
C GLY A 91 -11.57 -19.82 -27.35
N ASN A 92 -10.64 -18.89 -27.05
CA ASN A 92 -10.87 -17.84 -26.07
C ASN A 92 -11.54 -16.60 -26.68
N PRO A 93 -12.84 -16.31 -26.41
CA PRO A 93 -13.55 -15.14 -26.94
C PRO A 93 -13.05 -13.82 -26.32
N ALA A 94 -12.32 -13.84 -25.20
CA ALA A 94 -11.76 -12.63 -24.60
C ALA A 94 -10.41 -12.22 -25.20
N ALA A 95 -9.71 -13.11 -25.92
CA ALA A 95 -8.39 -12.85 -26.48
C ALA A 95 -8.32 -11.60 -27.39
N PRO A 96 -9.29 -11.35 -28.30
CA PRO A 96 -9.29 -10.15 -29.16
C PRO A 96 -9.41 -8.83 -28.39
N LEU A 97 -9.81 -8.86 -27.13
CA LEU A 97 -9.93 -7.66 -26.27
C LEU A 97 -8.62 -7.27 -25.58
N ALA A 98 -7.51 -7.97 -25.87
CA ALA A 98 -6.19 -7.58 -25.37
C ALA A 98 -5.85 -6.16 -25.87
N GLY A 99 -5.58 -5.23 -24.92
CA GLY A 99 -5.28 -3.83 -25.27
C GLY A 99 -6.48 -3.00 -25.74
N TYR A 100 -7.71 -3.52 -25.65
CA TYR A 100 -8.93 -2.82 -26.04
C TYR A 100 -9.12 -1.51 -25.27
N LEU A 101 -8.94 -1.56 -23.95
CA LEU A 101 -8.99 -0.35 -23.12
C LEU A 101 -7.70 0.45 -23.30
N LYS A 102 -7.83 1.74 -23.64
CA LYS A 102 -6.68 2.63 -23.68
C LYS A 102 -6.06 2.70 -22.29
N LYS A 103 -4.73 2.59 -22.24
CA LYS A 103 -3.99 2.83 -20.99
C LYS A 103 -4.31 4.25 -20.52
N THR A 104 -4.92 4.37 -19.37
CA THR A 104 -4.98 5.66 -18.68
C THR A 104 -3.60 5.96 -18.12
N ASP A 105 -3.13 7.20 -18.30
CA ASP A 105 -1.90 7.65 -17.67
C ASP A 105 -1.96 7.32 -16.18
N THR A 106 -0.93 6.65 -15.73
CA THR A 106 -0.82 6.30 -14.31
C THR A 106 -0.40 7.56 -13.58
N ALA A 107 -1.36 8.32 -13.06
CA ALA A 107 -1.03 9.38 -12.12
C ALA A 107 -0.25 8.74 -10.95
N HIS A 108 0.93 9.27 -10.68
CA HIS A 108 1.70 8.90 -9.50
C HIS A 108 0.86 9.20 -8.25
N MET A 109 1.06 8.40 -7.21
CA MET A 109 0.40 8.68 -5.93
C MET A 109 0.85 10.07 -5.44
N PRO A 110 -0.10 10.94 -5.05
CA PRO A 110 0.25 12.28 -4.59
C PRO A 110 1.26 12.23 -3.44
N THR A 111 2.31 13.01 -3.59
CA THR A 111 3.41 13.14 -2.65
C THR A 111 3.33 14.52 -1.99
N LEU A 112 3.40 14.57 -0.67
CA LEU A 112 3.41 15.86 0.05
C LEU A 112 4.56 16.74 -0.46
N PRO A 113 4.29 17.99 -0.93
CA PRO A 113 5.34 18.92 -1.27
C PRO A 113 6.22 19.25 -0.06
N ARG A 114 7.53 19.41 -0.26
CA ARG A 114 8.46 19.72 0.85
C ARG A 114 8.11 21.01 1.57
N GLU A 115 7.68 22.00 0.82
CA GLU A 115 7.28 23.32 1.29
C GLU A 115 6.08 23.23 2.26
N GLU A 116 5.27 22.19 2.12
CA GLU A 116 4.09 21.93 2.95
C GLU A 116 4.41 21.16 4.25
N LEU A 117 5.64 20.70 4.47
CA LEU A 117 6.00 19.89 5.64
C LEU A 117 5.65 20.56 6.97
N THR A 118 6.01 21.82 7.14
CA THR A 118 5.66 22.58 8.36
C THR A 118 4.14 22.74 8.49
N GLY A 119 3.45 23.07 7.40
CA GLY A 119 1.99 23.15 7.34
C GLY A 119 1.30 21.81 7.67
N PHE A 120 1.85 20.72 7.15
CA PHE A 120 1.38 19.36 7.43
C PHE A 120 1.48 19.03 8.93
N TYR A 121 2.65 19.26 9.56
CA TYR A 121 2.82 19.04 11.00
C TYR A 121 1.93 19.95 11.85
N ARG A 122 1.72 21.21 11.46
CA ARG A 122 0.78 22.09 12.14
C ARG A 122 -0.63 21.49 12.17
N ARG A 123 -1.13 21.06 11.03
CA ARG A 123 -2.47 20.42 10.93
C ARG A 123 -2.51 19.08 11.65
N LEU A 124 -1.44 18.29 11.61
CA LEU A 124 -1.37 17.02 12.32
C LEU A 124 -1.42 17.20 13.84
N LEU A 125 -0.76 18.23 14.38
CA LEU A 125 -0.78 18.55 15.81
C LEU A 125 -2.15 19.00 16.28
N LEU A 126 -2.92 19.70 15.42
CA LEU A 126 -4.27 20.19 15.70
C LEU A 126 -5.39 19.19 15.33
N ALA A 127 -5.04 18.10 14.66
CA ALA A 127 -6.02 17.11 14.21
C ALA A 127 -6.69 16.42 15.41
N ASP A 128 -8.03 16.34 15.34
CA ASP A 128 -8.84 15.54 16.28
C ASP A 128 -8.63 14.05 15.96
N THR A 129 -7.59 13.49 16.58
CA THR A 129 -7.22 12.07 16.39
C THR A 129 -6.54 11.54 17.65
N GLU A 130 -6.62 10.23 17.85
CA GLU A 130 -5.94 9.56 18.95
C GLU A 130 -4.43 9.83 18.92
N PRO A 131 -3.77 10.03 20.06
CA PRO A 131 -2.33 10.27 20.15
C PRO A 131 -1.49 9.21 19.43
N GLN A 132 -1.86 7.93 19.57
CA GLN A 132 -1.20 6.83 18.88
C GLN A 132 -1.24 6.97 17.33
N HIS A 133 -2.33 7.48 16.77
CA HIS A 133 -2.44 7.66 15.31
C HIS A 133 -1.60 8.85 14.83
N ARG A 134 -1.50 9.90 15.63
CA ARG A 134 -0.63 11.04 15.35
C ARG A 134 0.84 10.58 15.30
N ILE A 135 1.28 9.86 16.33
CA ILE A 135 2.61 9.24 16.39
C ILE A 135 2.81 8.30 15.20
N GLY A 136 1.80 7.48 14.87
CA GLY A 136 1.85 6.55 13.76
C GLY A 136 2.08 7.20 12.39
N ILE A 137 1.48 8.36 12.14
CA ILE A 137 1.72 9.14 10.91
C ILE A 137 3.16 9.67 10.88
N MET A 138 3.68 10.18 12.00
CA MET A 138 5.08 10.62 12.10
C MET A 138 6.05 9.46 11.89
N LEU A 139 5.80 8.32 12.52
CA LEU A 139 6.60 7.10 12.31
C LEU A 139 6.55 6.63 10.84
N LEU A 140 5.38 6.68 10.19
CA LEU A 140 5.24 6.29 8.78
C LEU A 140 6.12 7.15 7.85
N MET A 141 6.26 8.45 8.16
CA MET A 141 7.17 9.33 7.42
C MET A 141 8.64 8.97 7.67
N LEU A 142 9.00 8.52 8.87
CA LEU A 142 10.37 8.26 9.30
C LEU A 142 10.92 6.90 8.88
N VAL A 143 10.13 5.83 8.89
CA VAL A 143 10.64 4.45 8.74
C VAL A 143 10.64 3.91 7.32
N PHE A 144 10.03 4.59 6.36
CA PHE A 144 9.88 4.20 4.94
C PHE A 144 9.18 2.86 4.72
N ALA A 145 8.54 2.30 5.76
CA ALA A 145 7.76 1.07 5.64
C ALA A 145 6.46 1.31 4.85
N ARG A 146 5.87 0.25 4.30
CA ARG A 146 4.53 0.35 3.73
C ARG A 146 3.50 0.51 4.84
N ASN A 147 2.43 1.21 4.53
CA ASN A 147 1.35 1.48 5.50
C ASN A 147 0.86 0.21 6.22
N LYS A 148 0.65 -0.89 5.48
CA LYS A 148 0.26 -2.18 6.04
C LYS A 148 1.31 -2.75 7.00
N GLU A 149 2.58 -2.61 6.65
CA GLU A 149 3.70 -3.10 7.46
C GLU A 149 3.75 -2.37 8.81
N LEU A 150 3.55 -1.05 8.81
CA LEU A 150 3.54 -0.27 10.05
C LEU A 150 2.25 -0.47 10.86
N CYS A 151 1.05 -0.45 10.22
CA CYS A 151 -0.21 -0.65 10.95
C CYS A 151 -0.25 -1.96 11.75
N GLY A 152 0.28 -3.03 11.18
CA GLY A 152 0.34 -4.33 11.83
C GLY A 152 1.65 -4.62 12.59
N ALA A 153 2.46 -3.59 12.89
CA ALA A 153 3.71 -3.77 13.62
C ALA A 153 3.46 -4.23 15.07
N GLN A 154 4.30 -5.16 15.53
CA GLN A 154 4.25 -5.69 16.89
C GLN A 154 5.48 -5.23 17.68
N TRP A 155 5.30 -5.00 18.98
CA TRP A 155 6.39 -4.57 19.86
C TRP A 155 7.57 -5.55 19.89
N CYS A 156 7.32 -6.84 19.76
CA CYS A 156 8.36 -7.88 19.71
C CYS A 156 9.27 -7.80 18.48
N GLU A 157 8.90 -7.04 17.45
CA GLU A 157 9.71 -6.83 16.25
C GLU A 157 10.80 -5.76 16.44
N PHE A 158 10.74 -4.99 17.53
CA PHE A 158 11.62 -3.87 17.78
C PHE A 158 12.73 -4.21 18.80
N ASP A 159 13.97 -4.16 18.36
CA ASP A 159 15.13 -4.11 19.27
C ASP A 159 15.49 -2.66 19.54
N LEU A 160 14.94 -2.13 20.64
CA LEU A 160 15.16 -0.73 21.03
C LEU A 160 16.60 -0.46 21.47
N LYS A 161 17.35 -1.48 21.95
CA LYS A 161 18.76 -1.34 22.33
C LYS A 161 19.66 -1.18 21.11
N GLN A 162 19.39 -1.96 20.07
CA GLN A 162 20.12 -1.91 18.80
C GLN A 162 19.56 -0.86 17.84
N LYS A 163 18.48 -0.16 18.21
CA LYS A 163 17.75 0.78 17.35
C LYS A 163 17.35 0.17 16.00
N GLN A 164 16.69 -0.97 16.04
CA GLN A 164 16.34 -1.76 14.86
C GLN A 164 14.90 -2.23 14.93
N TRP A 165 14.24 -2.25 13.78
CA TRP A 165 12.94 -2.90 13.58
C TRP A 165 13.08 -4.00 12.54
N LEU A 166 12.83 -5.25 12.93
CA LEU A 166 12.82 -6.41 12.04
C LEU A 166 11.40 -6.72 11.60
N ILE A 167 11.08 -6.39 10.36
CA ILE A 167 9.79 -6.79 9.76
C ILE A 167 9.93 -8.23 9.26
N PRO A 168 9.17 -9.20 9.80
CA PRO A 168 9.27 -10.59 9.40
C PRO A 168 8.78 -10.82 7.96
N ALA A 169 9.32 -11.84 7.30
CA ALA A 169 9.07 -12.13 5.89
C ALA A 169 7.58 -12.33 5.56
N GLU A 170 6.82 -12.92 6.48
CA GLU A 170 5.39 -13.22 6.35
C GLU A 170 4.54 -11.96 6.21
N ARG A 171 5.00 -10.85 6.81
CA ARG A 171 4.32 -9.55 6.76
C ARG A 171 4.73 -8.70 5.57
N MET A 172 5.81 -9.07 4.89
CA MET A 172 6.30 -8.35 3.72
C MET A 172 5.50 -8.68 2.46
N LYS A 173 5.40 -7.71 1.54
CA LYS A 173 4.78 -7.94 0.22
C LYS A 173 5.51 -9.03 -0.56
N ARG A 174 6.84 -9.08 -0.47
CA ARG A 174 7.68 -10.18 -0.96
C ARG A 174 8.25 -10.91 0.26
N PRO A 175 8.31 -12.25 0.31
CA PRO A 175 8.67 -13.02 1.50
C PRO A 175 10.18 -12.96 1.80
N ARG A 176 10.67 -11.77 2.17
CA ARG A 176 12.02 -11.51 2.64
C ARG A 176 11.94 -10.55 3.82
N ALA A 177 12.51 -10.95 4.97
CA ALA A 177 12.57 -10.09 6.14
C ALA A 177 13.31 -8.77 5.84
N HIS A 178 12.87 -7.70 6.48
CA HIS A 178 13.43 -6.36 6.27
C HIS A 178 13.82 -5.73 7.58
N LEU A 179 15.10 -5.42 7.74
CA LEU A 179 15.64 -4.74 8.90
C LEU A 179 15.67 -3.22 8.63
N VAL A 180 15.05 -2.43 9.51
CA VAL A 180 14.93 -0.97 9.42
C VAL A 180 15.74 -0.33 10.54
N PRO A 181 16.72 0.56 10.25
CA PRO A 181 17.41 1.34 11.29
C PRO A 181 16.47 2.43 11.82
N LEU A 182 16.48 2.61 13.13
CA LEU A 182 15.65 3.59 13.84
C LEU A 182 16.50 4.79 14.25
N ALA A 183 16.15 5.97 13.73
CA ALA A 183 16.79 7.23 14.10
C ALA A 183 16.40 7.66 15.52
N ASP A 184 17.14 8.59 16.10
CA ASP A 184 16.93 9.05 17.49
C ASP A 184 15.50 9.60 17.69
N TRP A 185 15.01 10.43 16.79
CA TRP A 185 13.63 10.93 16.90
C TRP A 185 12.59 9.83 16.73
N THR A 186 12.86 8.82 15.91
CA THR A 186 12.00 7.62 15.83
C THR A 186 11.94 6.89 17.16
N MET A 187 13.06 6.79 17.86
CA MET A 187 13.13 6.16 19.18
C MET A 187 12.34 6.94 20.23
N GLU A 188 12.42 8.28 20.22
CA GLU A 188 11.62 9.14 21.10
C GLU A 188 10.11 8.89 20.89
N LEU A 189 9.66 8.88 19.63
CA LEU A 189 8.26 8.61 19.29
C LEU A 189 7.80 7.19 19.68
N LEU A 190 8.68 6.20 19.53
CA LEU A 190 8.40 4.84 20.01
C LEU A 190 8.31 4.76 21.51
N ALA A 191 9.13 5.50 22.26
CA ALA A 191 9.05 5.57 23.71
C ALA A 191 7.71 6.20 24.18
N GLU A 192 7.25 7.29 23.52
CA GLU A 192 5.95 7.87 23.78
C GLU A 192 4.83 6.85 23.48
N LEU A 193 4.91 6.17 22.35
CA LEU A 193 3.91 5.19 21.94
C LEU A 193 3.87 3.98 22.88
N LEU A 194 5.03 3.55 23.42
CA LEU A 194 5.13 2.45 24.37
C LEU A 194 4.33 2.71 25.65
N ILE A 195 4.28 3.95 26.10
CA ILE A 195 3.46 4.35 27.26
C ILE A 195 1.97 4.15 26.97
N ILE A 196 1.55 4.39 25.71
CA ILE A 196 0.14 4.34 25.30
C ILE A 196 -0.30 2.90 24.99
N THR A 197 0.50 2.15 24.26
CA THR A 197 0.11 0.84 23.69
C THR A 197 1.02 -0.33 24.05
N GLY A 198 2.06 -0.10 24.87
CA GLY A 198 3.05 -1.13 25.21
C GLY A 198 2.53 -2.26 26.11
N HIS A 199 1.30 -2.18 26.58
CA HIS A 199 0.63 -3.24 27.34
C HIS A 199 0.04 -4.35 26.43
N GLY A 200 0.01 -4.15 25.11
CA GLY A 200 -0.48 -5.10 24.11
C GLY A 200 0.62 -5.52 23.14
N ASP A 201 0.27 -6.40 22.20
CA ASP A 201 1.22 -6.92 21.21
C ASP A 201 1.51 -5.91 20.10
N PHE A 202 0.51 -5.13 19.68
CA PHE A 202 0.59 -4.25 18.52
C PHE A 202 0.95 -2.81 18.89
N LEU A 203 1.72 -2.14 18.04
CA LEU A 203 1.97 -0.71 18.16
C LEU A 203 0.67 0.10 18.05
N PHE A 204 -0.25 -0.35 17.21
CA PHE A 204 -1.52 0.31 16.90
C PHE A 204 -2.69 -0.66 17.06
N PRO A 205 -3.07 -1.01 18.29
CA PRO A 205 -4.17 -1.94 18.53
C PRO A 205 -5.50 -1.36 18.02
N SER A 206 -6.36 -2.24 17.48
CA SER A 206 -7.72 -1.87 17.07
C SER A 206 -8.63 -1.77 18.29
N ARG A 207 -9.48 -0.74 18.35
CA ARG A 207 -10.54 -0.64 19.36
C ARG A 207 -11.76 -1.50 19.06
N THR A 208 -11.92 -1.92 17.80
CA THR A 208 -13.12 -2.63 17.31
C THR A 208 -12.89 -4.11 17.05
N ALA A 209 -11.63 -4.53 16.85
CA ALA A 209 -11.27 -5.92 16.61
C ALA A 209 -10.46 -6.47 17.77
N THR A 210 -11.02 -7.43 18.52
CA THR A 210 -10.32 -8.08 19.63
C THR A 210 -9.05 -8.76 19.12
N GLY A 211 -7.89 -8.39 19.68
CA GLY A 211 -6.59 -8.94 19.30
C GLY A 211 -6.07 -8.50 17.93
N GLY A 212 -6.68 -7.50 17.32
CA GLY A 212 -6.28 -6.98 16.01
C GLY A 212 -5.59 -5.62 16.07
N TYR A 213 -5.18 -5.13 14.91
CA TYR A 213 -4.57 -3.81 14.73
C TYR A 213 -5.44 -2.90 13.85
N ILE A 214 -5.12 -1.61 13.80
CA ILE A 214 -5.88 -0.61 13.02
C ILE A 214 -5.90 -0.94 11.53
N SER A 215 -6.96 -0.51 10.86
CA SER A 215 -7.09 -0.66 9.41
C SER A 215 -5.96 0.08 8.67
N GLU A 216 -5.46 -0.51 7.58
CA GLU A 216 -4.52 0.14 6.66
C GLU A 216 -5.02 1.50 6.12
N ASN A 217 -6.33 1.75 6.17
CA ASN A 217 -6.90 3.01 5.70
C ASN A 217 -6.92 4.11 6.78
N THR A 218 -6.59 3.80 8.03
CA THR A 218 -6.72 4.74 9.16
C THR A 218 -5.90 5.99 8.96
N PHE A 219 -4.60 5.85 8.71
CA PHE A 219 -3.73 7.02 8.48
C PHE A 219 -4.14 7.82 7.25
N GLY A 220 -4.53 7.15 6.16
CA GLY A 220 -5.02 7.82 4.96
C GLY A 220 -6.30 8.64 5.19
N LYS A 221 -7.22 8.13 6.03
CA LYS A 221 -8.44 8.87 6.39
C LYS A 221 -8.11 10.13 7.21
N ILE A 222 -7.18 10.04 8.16
CA ILE A 222 -6.73 11.19 8.96
C ILE A 222 -6.07 12.23 8.07
N ILE A 223 -5.12 11.84 7.20
CA ILE A 223 -4.44 12.72 6.24
C ILE A 223 -5.47 13.44 5.34
N ASN A 224 -6.45 12.72 4.82
CA ASN A 224 -7.53 13.31 4.03
C ASN A 224 -8.39 14.28 4.84
N GLY A 225 -8.70 13.96 6.10
CA GLY A 225 -9.47 14.81 7.02
C GLY A 225 -8.75 16.12 7.36
N MET A 226 -7.41 16.10 7.39
CA MET A 226 -6.59 17.30 7.56
C MET A 226 -6.56 18.24 6.30
N GLY A 227 -7.27 17.89 5.23
CA GLY A 227 -7.34 18.67 3.99
C GLY A 227 -6.28 18.30 2.95
N TYR A 228 -5.59 17.16 3.08
CA TYR A 228 -4.57 16.69 2.13
C TYR A 228 -5.10 15.66 1.12
N LYS A 229 -6.42 15.53 0.97
CA LYS A 229 -7.02 14.65 -0.05
C LYS A 229 -6.55 15.07 -1.45
N GLY A 230 -5.92 14.15 -2.18
CA GLY A 230 -5.37 14.43 -3.52
C GLY A 230 -4.03 15.19 -3.53
N ILE A 231 -3.50 15.59 -2.37
CA ILE A 231 -2.22 16.32 -2.22
C ILE A 231 -1.15 15.40 -1.61
N ALA A 232 -1.51 14.63 -0.60
CA ALA A 232 -0.61 13.69 0.06
C ALA A 232 -1.28 12.36 0.34
N THR A 233 -0.50 11.29 0.35
CA THR A 233 -0.94 9.95 0.72
C THR A 233 0.08 9.30 1.65
N SER A 234 -0.37 8.36 2.46
CA SER A 234 0.55 7.56 3.31
C SER A 234 1.63 6.82 2.48
N HIS A 235 1.34 6.46 1.23
CA HIS A 235 2.34 5.90 0.33
C HIS A 235 3.27 6.96 -0.27
N GLY A 236 2.75 8.17 -0.52
CA GLY A 236 3.51 9.30 -1.06
C GLY A 236 4.65 9.76 -0.15
N PHE A 237 4.59 9.50 1.17
CA PHE A 237 5.70 9.80 2.09
C PHE A 237 6.99 9.05 1.75
N ARG A 238 6.90 7.86 1.18
CA ARG A 238 8.08 7.13 0.70
C ARG A 238 8.73 7.82 -0.50
N SER A 239 7.92 8.36 -1.41
CA SER A 239 8.41 9.15 -2.54
C SER A 239 8.97 10.51 -2.08
N LEU A 240 8.36 11.15 -1.08
CA LEU A 240 8.91 12.34 -0.44
C LEU A 240 10.32 12.07 0.09
N ALA A 241 10.48 11.01 0.86
CA ALA A 241 11.77 10.63 1.44
C ALA A 241 12.82 10.32 0.37
N SER A 242 12.50 9.46 -0.59
CA SER A 242 13.48 9.00 -1.59
C SER A 242 13.72 10.04 -2.67
N SER A 243 12.70 10.35 -3.47
CA SER A 243 12.86 11.11 -4.71
C SER A 243 13.00 12.61 -4.47
N SER A 244 12.29 13.15 -3.46
CA SER A 244 12.26 14.59 -3.25
C SER A 244 13.29 15.09 -2.25
N VAL A 245 13.77 14.26 -1.31
CA VAL A 245 14.67 14.72 -0.24
C VAL A 245 16.03 14.05 -0.34
N LEU A 246 16.10 12.72 -0.18
CA LEU A 246 17.40 12.03 -0.06
C LEU A 246 18.21 12.03 -1.35
N ASN A 247 17.58 11.82 -2.52
CA ASN A 247 18.29 11.85 -3.80
C ASN A 247 18.92 13.22 -4.08
N GLU A 248 18.22 14.30 -3.75
CA GLU A 248 18.76 15.65 -3.93
C GLU A 248 19.91 15.98 -2.97
N GLN A 249 20.00 15.28 -1.85
CA GLN A 249 21.12 15.41 -0.89
C GLN A 249 22.34 14.55 -1.27
N GLY A 250 22.25 13.77 -2.36
CA GLY A 250 23.37 12.97 -2.85
C GLY A 250 23.63 11.70 -2.05
N PHE A 251 22.66 11.19 -1.29
CA PHE A 251 22.77 9.89 -0.65
C PHE A 251 22.74 8.75 -1.67
N ASP A 252 23.38 7.63 -1.34
CA ASP A 252 23.48 6.45 -2.22
C ASP A 252 22.10 5.90 -2.56
N GLU A 253 21.77 5.94 -3.85
CA GLU A 253 20.48 5.48 -4.39
C GLU A 253 20.21 4.00 -4.08
N ASN A 254 21.25 3.13 -4.14
CA ASN A 254 21.07 1.71 -3.82
C ASN A 254 20.76 1.51 -2.33
N ALA A 255 21.33 2.33 -1.46
CA ALA A 255 21.00 2.31 -0.04
C ALA A 255 19.55 2.77 0.22
N ILE A 256 19.09 3.79 -0.50
CA ILE A 256 17.69 4.28 -0.45
C ILE A 256 16.73 3.20 -0.96
N GLU A 257 17.00 2.60 -2.11
CA GLU A 257 16.19 1.50 -2.67
C GLU A 257 16.14 0.28 -1.73
N ARG A 258 17.27 -0.02 -1.08
CA ARG A 258 17.33 -1.08 -0.06
C ARG A 258 16.47 -0.75 1.16
N GLN A 259 16.46 0.52 1.61
CA GLN A 259 15.60 0.98 2.72
C GLN A 259 14.12 0.90 2.36
N LEU A 260 13.77 1.19 1.12
CA LEU A 260 12.41 1.06 0.61
C LEU A 260 11.97 -0.41 0.44
N ALA A 261 12.84 -1.39 0.68
CA ALA A 261 12.62 -2.80 0.37
C ALA A 261 12.12 -3.00 -1.09
N HIS A 262 12.65 -2.20 -2.01
CA HIS A 262 12.47 -2.42 -3.43
C HIS A 262 13.36 -3.57 -3.88
N VAL A 263 12.86 -4.39 -4.78
CA VAL A 263 13.63 -5.49 -5.34
C VAL A 263 14.20 -5.02 -6.66
N GLU A 264 15.50 -5.19 -6.82
CA GLU A 264 16.16 -5.01 -8.10
C GLU A 264 15.56 -6.00 -9.11
N ASP A 265 14.90 -5.49 -10.13
CA ASP A 265 14.30 -6.32 -11.20
C ASP A 265 15.37 -6.91 -12.12
N ASN A 266 16.57 -6.35 -12.13
CA ASN A 266 17.72 -6.89 -12.84
C ASN A 266 18.33 -8.05 -12.04
N LYS A 267 18.08 -9.29 -12.49
CA LYS A 267 18.56 -10.52 -11.85
C LYS A 267 20.09 -10.56 -11.68
N ILE A 268 20.84 -9.93 -12.57
CA ILE A 268 22.30 -9.87 -12.52
C ILE A 268 22.71 -8.92 -11.37
N LYS A 269 22.16 -7.71 -11.33
CA LYS A 269 22.37 -6.76 -10.23
C LYS A 269 21.90 -7.33 -8.87
N ALA A 270 20.76 -8.02 -8.83
CA ALA A 270 20.24 -8.65 -7.63
C ALA A 270 21.16 -9.75 -7.08
N ALA A 271 21.84 -10.52 -7.95
CA ALA A 271 22.79 -11.55 -7.55
C ALA A 271 24.07 -10.97 -6.94
N TYR A 272 24.53 -9.79 -7.44
CA TYR A 272 25.70 -9.09 -6.92
C TYR A 272 25.40 -8.19 -5.72
N ASN A 273 24.18 -7.69 -5.58
CA ASN A 273 23.80 -6.70 -4.58
C ASN A 273 23.27 -7.36 -3.29
N ARG A 274 24.13 -8.14 -2.60
CA ARG A 274 23.85 -8.70 -1.28
C ARG A 274 24.12 -7.71 -0.15
N ALA A 275 24.65 -6.55 -0.47
CA ALA A 275 25.00 -5.53 0.53
C ALA A 275 23.72 -4.98 1.19
N GLU A 276 23.69 -4.96 2.48
CA GLU A 276 22.59 -4.38 3.28
C GLU A 276 22.71 -2.85 3.39
N TYR A 277 23.80 -2.26 2.93
CA TYR A 277 24.11 -0.82 3.02
C TYR A 277 23.87 -0.23 4.42
N TRP A 278 24.04 -1.04 5.46
CA TRP A 278 23.61 -0.70 6.82
C TRP A 278 24.15 0.64 7.32
N PRO A 279 25.48 0.92 7.27
CA PRO A 279 26.02 2.21 7.73
C PRO A 279 25.42 3.41 6.98
N HIS A 280 25.27 3.29 5.66
CA HIS A 280 24.68 4.35 4.84
C HIS A 280 23.20 4.58 5.19
N ARG A 281 22.45 3.51 5.41
CA ARG A 281 21.06 3.56 5.81
C ARG A 281 20.88 4.20 7.18
N VAL A 282 21.70 3.84 8.17
CA VAL A 282 21.70 4.47 9.48
C VAL A 282 22.00 5.98 9.35
N ALA A 283 23.00 6.35 8.57
CA ALA A 283 23.39 7.74 8.39
C ALA A 283 22.29 8.59 7.78
N PHE A 284 21.70 8.17 6.64
CA PHE A 284 20.66 8.99 6.02
C PHE A 284 19.32 8.95 6.78
N MET A 285 19.00 7.87 7.48
CA MET A 285 17.80 7.81 8.31
C MET A 285 17.91 8.78 9.49
N GLN A 286 19.08 8.88 10.10
CA GLN A 286 19.34 9.86 11.15
C GLN A 286 19.25 11.30 10.61
N TRP A 287 19.87 11.58 9.45
CA TRP A 287 19.80 12.89 8.80
C TRP A 287 18.35 13.26 8.45
N TYR A 288 17.61 12.35 7.82
CA TYR A 288 16.23 12.59 7.42
C TYR A 288 15.29 12.81 8.60
N ALA A 289 15.51 12.07 9.69
CA ALA A 289 14.78 12.30 10.94
C ALA A 289 15.03 13.69 11.50
N GLY A 290 16.28 14.18 11.49
CA GLY A 290 16.63 15.55 11.87
C GLY A 290 15.96 16.59 10.96
N TYR A 291 15.95 16.37 9.65
CA TYR A 291 15.29 17.23 8.68
C TYR A 291 13.78 17.36 8.97
N LEU A 292 13.08 16.25 9.15
CA LEU A 292 11.65 16.25 9.48
C LEU A 292 11.38 16.86 10.86
N ARG A 293 12.23 16.59 11.84
CA ARG A 293 12.12 17.16 13.20
C ARG A 293 12.19 18.67 13.16
N GLY A 294 13.06 19.26 12.35
CA GLY A 294 13.12 20.70 12.17
C GLY A 294 11.79 21.32 11.77
N HIS A 295 11.09 20.73 10.79
CA HIS A 295 9.75 21.16 10.38
C HIS A 295 8.70 20.95 11.47
N TYR A 296 8.80 19.86 12.23
CA TYR A 296 7.90 19.57 13.34
C TYR A 296 8.06 20.59 14.49
N GLU A 297 9.27 20.93 14.91
CA GLU A 297 9.51 21.93 15.96
C GLU A 297 9.08 23.33 15.51
N GLN A 298 9.31 23.68 14.26
CA GLN A 298 8.80 24.94 13.71
C GLN A 298 7.26 24.97 13.75
N ALA A 299 6.60 23.87 13.43
CA ALA A 299 5.14 23.76 13.50
C ALA A 299 4.61 23.90 14.94
N ARG A 300 5.31 23.33 15.92
CA ARG A 300 4.97 23.47 17.35
C ARG A 300 5.07 24.93 17.80
N THR A 301 6.14 25.62 17.47
CA THR A 301 6.34 27.03 17.80
C THR A 301 5.21 27.87 17.24
N LEU A 302 4.90 27.71 15.94
CA LEU A 302 3.83 28.45 15.29
C LEU A 302 2.42 28.18 15.88
N ASN A 303 2.17 26.98 16.38
CA ASN A 303 0.92 26.67 17.05
C ASN A 303 0.85 27.25 18.46
N GLY A 304 1.99 27.30 19.20
CA GLY A 304 2.09 27.97 20.51
C GLY A 304 1.84 29.46 20.41
N GLU A 305 2.39 30.15 19.43
CA GLU A 305 2.16 31.58 19.19
C GLU A 305 0.71 31.94 18.85
N VAL A 306 -0.05 31.01 18.27
CA VAL A 306 -1.50 31.21 17.99
C VAL A 306 -2.33 31.09 19.25
N THR A 307 -2.01 30.18 20.17
CA THR A 307 -2.72 30.00 21.43
C THR A 307 -2.48 31.18 22.38
N ASP A 308 -1.28 31.75 22.41
CA ASP A 308 -0.96 32.91 23.27
C ASP A 308 -1.61 34.22 22.79
N LYS A 309 -1.93 34.34 21.49
CA LYS A 309 -2.64 35.51 20.93
C LYS A 309 -4.17 35.43 21.04
N ALA A 310 -4.70 34.26 21.40
CA ALA A 310 -6.14 34.00 21.52
C ALA A 310 -6.62 34.04 22.99
N THR A 311 -5.71 34.19 23.95
CA THR A 311 -5.94 34.45 25.37
C THR A 311 -5.76 35.94 25.68
#